data_7a3ada7c9bc75dab6a51dacc52ba5ba7
#
_entry.id   7a3ada7c9bc75dab6a51dacc52ba5ba7
#
_cell.length_a   1.000
_cell.length_b   1.000
_cell.length_c   1.000
_cell.angle_alpha   90.00
_cell.angle_beta   90.00
_cell.angle_gamma   90.00
#
_symmetry.space_group_name_H-M   'P 1'
#
loop_
_entity.id
_entity.type
_entity.pdbx_description
1 polymer ?
#
loop_
_entity_poly.entity_id
_entity_poly.type
_entity_poly.pdbx_seq_one_letter_code
_entity_poly.pdbx_strand_id
1 'polypeptide(L)'
;MCIRDSINALNDIQSGSITVEGIEVNDKRLDKLALRRKVGMVFQQYNLFPHKTAIENVMMAPIKVLKESPAEVEQRARQLIEKVRLQGKEDSYPGELSGGQQQRVAIARSLAMNPDIMLFDEVTAALDPETVKGVLVTIKDLAEDGMTCMLVTHEMGFAREIADHIYFTDRGVIVEHGPPATFFSEATDPRTREFLSQIL
;
A
#
# COMPACT_ATOMS: atom_id res chain seq x y z
N MET A 1 4.80 5.67 -16.28
CA MET A 1 3.40 5.24 -16.01
C MET A 1 3.47 4.07 -15.04
N CYS A 2 2.84 4.16 -13.90
CA CYS A 2 2.95 3.11 -12.90
C CYS A 2 1.73 2.18 -12.98
N ILE A 3 1.94 0.87 -13.06
CA ILE A 3 0.86 -0.15 -13.17
C ILE A 3 -0.18 0.04 -12.06
N ARG A 4 0.26 0.31 -10.81
CA ARG A 4 -0.62 0.52 -9.66
C ARG A 4 -1.59 1.71 -9.84
N ASP A 5 -1.15 2.81 -10.49
CA ASP A 5 -2.00 3.98 -10.71
C ASP A 5 -3.13 3.65 -11.68
N SER A 6 -2.86 2.74 -12.61
CA SER A 6 -3.88 2.23 -13.53
C SER A 6 -4.84 1.26 -12.84
N ILE A 7 -4.37 0.42 -11.89
CA ILE A 7 -5.23 -0.48 -11.11
C ILE A 7 -6.28 0.29 -10.30
N ASN A 8 -5.92 1.45 -9.74
CA ASN A 8 -6.83 2.31 -8.98
C ASN A 8 -7.52 3.40 -9.84
N ALA A 9 -7.49 3.24 -11.18
CA ALA A 9 -8.06 4.19 -12.14
C ALA A 9 -7.63 5.66 -11.89
N LEU A 10 -6.40 5.88 -11.40
CA LEU A 10 -5.78 7.20 -11.34
C LEU A 10 -5.26 7.62 -12.71
N ASN A 11 -4.71 6.66 -13.47
CA ASN A 11 -4.26 6.83 -14.85
C ASN A 11 -5.05 5.91 -15.77
N ASP A 12 -5.48 6.44 -16.91
CA ASP A 12 -6.14 5.66 -17.95
C ASP A 12 -5.08 4.84 -18.74
N ILE A 13 -5.46 3.65 -19.21
CA ILE A 13 -4.64 2.81 -20.09
C ILE A 13 -4.99 3.08 -21.55
N GLN A 14 -3.99 2.95 -22.43
CA GLN A 14 -4.18 3.19 -23.88
C GLN A 14 -4.71 1.96 -24.62
N SER A 15 -4.37 0.76 -24.14
CA SER A 15 -4.77 -0.52 -24.74
C SER A 15 -4.75 -1.64 -23.70
N GLY A 16 -5.37 -2.77 -24.01
CA GLY A 16 -5.53 -3.91 -23.12
C GLY A 16 -6.69 -3.74 -22.13
N SER A 17 -6.72 -4.55 -21.10
CA SER A 17 -7.73 -4.50 -20.03
C SER A 17 -7.10 -4.78 -18.67
N ILE A 18 -7.65 -4.15 -17.64
CA ILE A 18 -7.33 -4.42 -16.23
C ILE A 18 -8.64 -4.78 -15.55
N THR A 19 -8.67 -5.94 -14.89
CA THR A 19 -9.82 -6.39 -14.11
C THR A 19 -9.43 -6.51 -12.64
N VAL A 20 -10.19 -5.86 -11.76
CA VAL A 20 -9.98 -5.89 -10.30
C VAL A 20 -11.28 -6.36 -9.66
N GLU A 21 -11.26 -7.50 -8.96
CA GLU A 21 -12.46 -8.08 -8.33
C GLU A 21 -13.66 -8.18 -9.29
N GLY A 22 -13.41 -8.58 -10.54
CA GLY A 22 -14.42 -8.67 -11.58
C GLY A 22 -14.87 -7.34 -12.19
N ILE A 23 -14.29 -6.22 -11.75
CA ILE A 23 -14.57 -4.87 -12.26
C ILE A 23 -13.55 -4.54 -13.34
N GLU A 24 -14.02 -4.24 -14.56
CA GLU A 24 -13.15 -3.76 -15.64
C GLU A 24 -12.79 -2.29 -15.40
N VAL A 25 -11.52 -2.03 -15.10
CA VAL A 25 -11.03 -0.69 -14.68
C VAL A 25 -11.09 0.34 -15.81
N ASN A 26 -10.97 -0.12 -17.05
CA ASN A 26 -10.98 0.75 -18.23
C ASN A 26 -12.37 0.87 -18.91
N ASP A 27 -13.44 0.37 -18.31
CA ASP A 27 -14.80 0.65 -18.79
C ASP A 27 -15.10 2.15 -18.60
N LYS A 28 -15.56 2.80 -19.66
CA LYS A 28 -15.95 4.23 -19.65
C LYS A 28 -17.08 4.55 -18.66
N ARG A 29 -17.86 3.53 -18.26
CA ARG A 29 -18.97 3.63 -17.30
C ARG A 29 -18.54 3.27 -15.88
N LEU A 30 -17.24 3.05 -15.64
CA LEU A 30 -16.71 2.68 -14.33
C LEU A 30 -17.11 3.71 -13.27
N ASP A 31 -17.71 3.25 -12.20
CA ASP A 31 -17.78 4.01 -10.95
C ASP A 31 -16.40 3.95 -10.25
N LYS A 32 -15.57 4.97 -10.56
CA LYS A 32 -14.22 5.07 -9.95
C LYS A 32 -14.27 5.17 -8.42
N LEU A 33 -15.37 5.66 -7.85
CA LEU A 33 -15.51 5.74 -6.41
C LEU A 33 -15.76 4.36 -5.80
N ALA A 34 -16.60 3.55 -6.42
CA ALA A 34 -16.83 2.17 -6.01
C ALA A 34 -15.55 1.33 -6.10
N LEU A 35 -14.78 1.46 -7.17
CA LEU A 35 -13.47 0.80 -7.29
C LEU A 35 -12.52 1.22 -6.16
N ARG A 36 -12.37 2.53 -5.93
CA ARG A 36 -11.46 3.08 -4.91
C ARG A 36 -11.86 2.78 -3.46
N ARG A 37 -13.08 2.34 -3.23
CA ARG A 37 -13.49 1.78 -1.93
C ARG A 37 -12.91 0.38 -1.71
N LYS A 38 -12.82 -0.42 -2.78
CA LYS A 38 -12.27 -1.78 -2.76
C LYS A 38 -10.74 -1.82 -2.80
N VAL A 39 -10.13 -0.80 -3.40
CA VAL A 39 -8.67 -0.73 -3.60
C VAL A 39 -8.10 0.42 -2.77
N GLY A 40 -7.56 0.10 -1.62
CA GLY A 40 -6.82 1.03 -0.79
C GLY A 40 -5.46 1.36 -1.40
N MET A 41 -4.99 2.60 -1.20
CA MET A 41 -3.68 3.03 -1.72
C MET A 41 -2.93 3.85 -0.68
N VAL A 42 -1.66 3.50 -0.50
CA VAL A 42 -0.72 4.20 0.37
C VAL A 42 0.44 4.70 -0.48
N PHE A 43 0.64 6.01 -0.45
CA PHE A 43 1.68 6.69 -1.25
C PHE A 43 2.99 6.82 -0.49
N GLN A 44 4.08 7.06 -1.21
CA GLN A 44 5.39 7.39 -0.67
C GLN A 44 5.32 8.63 0.25
N GLN A 45 4.57 9.65 -0.16
CA GLN A 45 4.23 10.78 0.70
C GLN A 45 2.98 10.40 1.52
N TYR A 46 3.04 10.62 2.82
CA TYR A 46 1.99 10.20 3.76
C TYR A 46 0.62 10.83 3.47
N ASN A 47 0.61 12.05 2.92
CA ASN A 47 -0.59 12.81 2.54
C ASN A 47 -1.61 12.90 3.69
N LEU A 48 -1.13 13.00 4.94
CA LEU A 48 -2.00 13.21 6.08
C LEU A 48 -2.52 14.65 6.10
N PHE A 49 -3.72 14.82 6.64
CA PHE A 49 -4.29 16.15 6.87
C PHE A 49 -3.59 16.78 8.10
N PRO A 50 -2.77 17.83 7.91
CA PRO A 50 -1.88 18.33 8.98
C PRO A 50 -2.63 18.98 10.16
N HIS A 51 -3.86 19.41 9.93
CA HIS A 51 -4.76 20.01 10.93
C HIS A 51 -5.67 19.02 11.62
N LYS A 52 -5.44 17.73 11.41
CA LYS A 52 -6.18 16.61 11.99
C LYS A 52 -5.25 15.70 12.76
N THR A 53 -5.72 15.18 13.89
CA THR A 53 -5.00 14.17 14.67
C THR A 53 -4.89 12.85 13.91
N ALA A 54 -4.10 11.91 14.41
CA ALA A 54 -3.96 10.59 13.82
C ALA A 54 -5.32 9.88 13.70
N ILE A 55 -6.10 9.85 14.80
CA ILE A 55 -7.41 9.22 14.79
C ILE A 55 -8.38 9.93 13.83
N GLU A 56 -8.39 11.26 13.80
CA GLU A 56 -9.26 12.02 12.89
C GLU A 56 -8.89 11.79 11.41
N ASN A 57 -7.60 11.59 11.09
CA ASN A 57 -7.16 11.19 9.75
C ASN A 57 -7.76 9.84 9.35
N VAL A 58 -7.75 8.87 10.26
CA VAL A 58 -8.30 7.52 10.03
C VAL A 58 -9.82 7.55 9.88
N MET A 59 -10.52 8.32 10.72
CA MET A 59 -11.97 8.37 10.75
C MET A 59 -12.61 9.10 9.57
N MET A 60 -11.88 10.02 8.94
CA MET A 60 -12.48 10.99 7.99
C MET A 60 -13.19 10.33 6.81
N ALA A 61 -12.52 9.40 6.13
CA ALA A 61 -13.07 8.80 4.91
C ALA A 61 -14.33 7.95 5.18
N PRO A 62 -14.36 7.05 6.18
CA PRO A 62 -15.59 6.31 6.51
C PRO A 62 -16.79 7.22 6.83
N ILE A 63 -16.57 8.27 7.62
CA ILE A 63 -17.65 9.21 7.98
C ILE A 63 -18.12 10.01 6.75
N LYS A 64 -17.18 10.56 5.96
CA LYS A 64 -17.51 11.46 4.86
C LYS A 64 -18.02 10.73 3.62
N VAL A 65 -17.44 9.58 3.28
CA VAL A 65 -17.68 8.84 2.04
C VAL A 65 -18.71 7.74 2.25
N LEU A 66 -18.55 6.91 3.32
CA LEU A 66 -19.45 5.80 3.59
C LEU A 66 -20.68 6.23 4.42
N LYS A 67 -20.65 7.44 5.01
CA LYS A 67 -21.72 7.97 5.87
C LYS A 67 -21.97 7.11 7.13
N GLU A 68 -20.92 6.43 7.59
CA GLU A 68 -20.98 5.60 8.79
C GLU A 68 -21.11 6.44 10.07
N SER A 69 -21.61 5.80 11.12
CA SER A 69 -21.74 6.42 12.45
C SER A 69 -20.38 6.81 13.03
N PRO A 70 -20.18 8.06 13.50
CA PRO A 70 -18.91 8.48 14.09
C PRO A 70 -18.44 7.58 15.25
N ALA A 71 -19.38 7.09 16.08
CA ALA A 71 -19.03 6.24 17.22
C ALA A 71 -18.49 4.86 16.81
N GLU A 72 -19.10 4.24 15.79
CA GLU A 72 -18.63 2.94 15.25
C GLU A 72 -17.29 3.11 14.53
N VAL A 73 -17.14 4.21 13.78
CA VAL A 73 -15.89 4.53 13.09
C VAL A 73 -14.76 4.81 14.10
N GLU A 74 -15.04 5.51 15.20
CA GLU A 74 -14.03 5.78 16.23
C GLU A 74 -13.53 4.48 16.88
N GLN A 75 -14.42 3.56 17.22
CA GLN A 75 -14.04 2.27 17.77
C GLN A 75 -13.11 1.51 16.79
N ARG A 76 -13.49 1.43 15.52
CA ARG A 76 -12.68 0.80 14.47
C ARG A 76 -11.34 1.52 14.25
N ALA A 77 -11.34 2.85 14.27
CA ALA A 77 -10.11 3.64 14.10
C ALA A 77 -9.11 3.38 15.23
N ARG A 78 -9.56 3.26 16.48
CA ARG A 78 -8.70 2.91 17.62
C ARG A 78 -8.08 1.53 17.44
N GLN A 79 -8.85 0.54 17.00
CA GLN A 79 -8.34 -0.81 16.70
C GLN A 79 -7.31 -0.79 15.57
N LEU A 80 -7.54 0.03 14.52
CA LEU A 80 -6.58 0.16 13.41
C LEU A 80 -5.29 0.87 13.84
N ILE A 81 -5.38 1.89 14.69
CA ILE A 81 -4.20 2.56 15.26
C ILE A 81 -3.39 1.58 16.12
N GLU A 82 -4.07 0.73 16.90
CA GLU A 82 -3.41 -0.35 17.64
C GLU A 82 -2.76 -1.36 16.70
N LYS A 83 -3.48 -1.82 15.67
CA LYS A 83 -2.98 -2.76 14.65
C LYS A 83 -1.70 -2.25 13.97
N VAL A 84 -1.60 -0.95 13.71
CA VAL A 84 -0.39 -0.35 13.15
C VAL A 84 0.63 0.07 14.23
N ARG A 85 0.47 -0.37 15.49
CA ARG A 85 1.41 -0.18 16.60
C ARG A 85 1.65 1.31 16.92
N LEU A 86 0.56 2.06 17.02
CA LEU A 86 0.56 3.50 17.35
C LEU A 86 -0.29 3.83 18.59
N GLN A 87 -0.43 2.88 19.53
CA GLN A 87 -1.13 3.13 20.78
C GLN A 87 -0.54 4.34 21.52
N GLY A 88 -1.43 5.20 22.02
CA GLY A 88 -1.05 6.44 22.71
C GLY A 88 -0.67 7.58 21.78
N LYS A 89 -0.87 7.43 20.45
CA LYS A 89 -0.62 8.46 19.43
C LYS A 89 -1.90 8.92 18.72
N GLU A 90 -3.05 8.52 19.21
CA GLU A 90 -4.37 8.78 18.64
C GLU A 90 -4.61 10.27 18.42
N ASP A 91 -4.25 11.08 19.44
CA ASP A 91 -4.49 12.52 19.49
C ASP A 91 -3.29 13.34 18.97
N SER A 92 -2.20 12.69 18.52
CA SER A 92 -1.03 13.37 17.95
C SER A 92 -1.33 13.92 16.57
N TYR A 93 -0.87 15.14 16.30
CA TYR A 93 -0.89 15.72 14.95
C TYR A 93 0.26 15.18 14.10
N PRO A 94 0.16 15.18 12.75
CA PRO A 94 1.22 14.70 11.88
C PRO A 94 2.60 15.29 12.16
N GLY A 95 2.68 16.58 12.52
CA GLY A 95 3.95 17.25 12.86
C GLY A 95 4.62 16.75 14.14
N GLU A 96 3.90 15.99 14.98
CA GLU A 96 4.39 15.40 16.23
C GLU A 96 4.79 13.92 16.06
N LEU A 97 4.60 13.38 14.85
CA LEU A 97 4.86 11.99 14.51
C LEU A 97 6.14 11.87 13.65
N SER A 98 6.94 10.84 13.90
CA SER A 98 8.04 10.50 13.01
C SER A 98 7.52 10.10 11.62
N GLY A 99 8.37 10.11 10.59
CA GLY A 99 7.98 9.71 9.24
C GLY A 99 7.35 8.31 9.18
N GLY A 100 7.95 7.34 9.86
CA GLY A 100 7.40 5.98 9.93
C GLY A 100 6.09 5.89 10.73
N GLN A 101 5.88 6.76 11.72
CA GLN A 101 4.59 6.86 12.41
C GLN A 101 3.54 7.46 11.49
N GLN A 102 3.86 8.52 10.76
CA GLN A 102 2.96 9.12 9.76
C GLN A 102 2.57 8.10 8.68
N GLN A 103 3.53 7.31 8.20
CA GLN A 103 3.26 6.25 7.21
C GLN A 103 2.29 5.19 7.76
N ARG A 104 2.48 4.78 9.01
CA ARG A 104 1.57 3.83 9.65
C ARG A 104 0.17 4.42 9.88
N VAL A 105 0.03 5.71 10.17
CA VAL A 105 -1.28 6.39 10.16
C VAL A 105 -1.90 6.37 8.77
N ALA A 106 -1.12 6.60 7.70
CA ALA A 106 -1.62 6.54 6.33
C ALA A 106 -2.11 5.12 5.95
N ILE A 107 -1.42 4.08 6.42
CA ILE A 107 -1.87 2.68 6.28
C ILE A 107 -3.20 2.48 7.02
N ALA A 108 -3.30 2.87 8.30
CA ALA A 108 -4.52 2.74 9.09
C ALA A 108 -5.70 3.50 8.44
N ARG A 109 -5.45 4.69 7.91
CA ARG A 109 -6.45 5.49 7.17
C ARG A 109 -6.97 4.75 5.95
N SER A 110 -6.10 4.09 5.20
CA SER A 110 -6.51 3.30 4.03
C SER A 110 -7.32 2.08 4.44
N LEU A 111 -6.90 1.38 5.48
CA LEU A 111 -7.60 0.21 6.03
C LEU A 111 -8.98 0.54 6.59
N ALA A 112 -9.19 1.78 7.07
CA ALA A 112 -10.47 2.21 7.64
C ALA A 112 -11.64 2.15 6.64
N MET A 113 -11.35 2.15 5.34
CA MET A 113 -12.33 1.96 4.27
C MET A 113 -12.70 0.49 4.01
N ASN A 114 -12.08 -0.45 4.75
CA ASN A 114 -12.24 -1.89 4.60
C ASN A 114 -12.02 -2.36 3.15
N PRO A 115 -10.85 -2.07 2.56
CA PRO A 115 -10.55 -2.45 1.17
C PRO A 115 -10.30 -3.95 1.03
N ASP A 116 -10.57 -4.50 -0.17
CA ASP A 116 -10.26 -5.88 -0.53
C ASP A 116 -8.76 -6.03 -0.92
N ILE A 117 -8.16 -4.94 -1.44
CA ILE A 117 -6.77 -4.90 -1.93
C ILE A 117 -6.06 -3.65 -1.41
N MET A 118 -4.80 -3.78 -1.02
CA MET A 118 -3.94 -2.67 -0.64
C MET A 118 -2.78 -2.50 -1.63
N LEU A 119 -2.65 -1.29 -2.18
CA LEU A 119 -1.54 -0.89 -3.03
C LEU A 119 -0.57 -0.02 -2.24
N PHE A 120 0.72 -0.40 -2.20
CA PHE A 120 1.78 0.31 -1.51
C PHE A 120 2.80 0.84 -2.53
N ASP A 121 3.01 2.16 -2.50
CA ASP A 121 3.92 2.85 -3.41
C ASP A 121 5.16 3.34 -2.70
N GLU A 122 6.26 2.57 -2.79
CA GLU A 122 7.57 2.95 -2.25
C GLU A 122 7.47 3.53 -0.82
N VAL A 123 6.64 2.92 0.01
CA VAL A 123 6.23 3.43 1.33
C VAL A 123 7.38 3.58 2.33
N THR A 124 8.56 3.08 1.99
CA THR A 124 9.78 3.20 2.81
C THR A 124 10.81 4.18 2.26
N ALA A 125 10.67 4.64 1.01
CA ALA A 125 11.71 5.42 0.33
C ALA A 125 12.00 6.81 0.97
N ALA A 126 11.03 7.36 1.72
CA ALA A 126 11.18 8.64 2.40
C ALA A 126 11.53 8.50 3.90
N LEU A 127 11.82 7.27 4.36
CA LEU A 127 12.06 6.96 5.76
C LEU A 127 13.54 6.75 6.06
N ASP A 128 13.92 7.05 7.29
CA ASP A 128 15.22 6.65 7.82
C ASP A 128 15.24 5.13 8.12
N PRO A 129 16.42 4.48 8.05
CA PRO A 129 16.54 3.02 8.18
C PRO A 129 15.98 2.45 9.50
N GLU A 130 15.98 3.23 10.57
CA GLU A 130 15.47 2.77 11.87
C GLU A 130 13.94 2.65 11.86
N THR A 131 13.27 3.52 11.12
CA THR A 131 11.80 3.55 11.03
C THR A 131 11.23 2.64 9.94
N VAL A 132 12.01 2.31 8.90
CA VAL A 132 11.63 1.38 7.82
C VAL A 132 11.08 0.08 8.37
N LYS A 133 11.81 -0.55 9.30
CA LYS A 133 11.43 -1.86 9.88
C LYS A 133 10.02 -1.86 10.46
N GLY A 134 9.62 -0.79 11.15
CA GLY A 134 8.28 -0.70 11.75
C GLY A 134 7.15 -0.69 10.72
N VAL A 135 7.38 -0.05 9.56
CA VAL A 135 6.41 -0.01 8.45
C VAL A 135 6.33 -1.38 7.76
N LEU A 136 7.50 -1.99 7.47
CA LEU A 136 7.55 -3.30 6.82
C LEU A 136 6.89 -4.40 7.66
N VAL A 137 7.10 -4.40 8.98
CA VAL A 137 6.41 -5.33 9.89
C VAL A 137 4.90 -5.13 9.84
N THR A 138 4.42 -3.88 9.79
CA THR A 138 2.98 -3.61 9.66
C THR A 138 2.42 -4.20 8.35
N ILE A 139 3.14 -4.07 7.23
CA ILE A 139 2.70 -4.63 5.94
C ILE A 139 2.73 -6.17 5.98
N LYS A 140 3.75 -6.75 6.60
CA LYS A 140 3.85 -8.20 6.80
C LYS A 140 2.66 -8.73 7.59
N ASP A 141 2.34 -8.11 8.73
CA ASP A 141 1.18 -8.50 9.54
C ASP A 141 -0.12 -8.47 8.71
N LEU A 142 -0.30 -7.46 7.83
CA LEU A 142 -1.47 -7.38 6.96
C LEU A 142 -1.54 -8.51 5.93
N ALA A 143 -0.41 -8.88 5.33
CA ALA A 143 -0.35 -9.99 4.37
C ALA A 143 -0.61 -11.34 5.06
N GLU A 144 -0.04 -11.55 6.24
CA GLU A 144 -0.28 -12.76 7.06
C GLU A 144 -1.74 -12.88 7.53
N ASP A 145 -2.44 -11.75 7.74
CA ASP A 145 -3.88 -11.70 8.01
C ASP A 145 -4.76 -11.97 6.76
N GLY A 146 -4.14 -12.26 5.61
CA GLY A 146 -4.82 -12.61 4.35
C GLY A 146 -5.20 -11.41 3.48
N MET A 147 -4.69 -10.21 3.76
CA MET A 147 -4.90 -9.04 2.90
C MET A 147 -4.15 -9.20 1.57
N THR A 148 -4.84 -9.02 0.46
CA THR A 148 -4.17 -8.93 -0.84
C THR A 148 -3.38 -7.63 -0.93
N CYS A 149 -2.04 -7.74 -1.02
CA CYS A 149 -1.13 -6.61 -1.05
C CYS A 149 -0.33 -6.58 -2.36
N MET A 150 -0.27 -5.43 -3.01
CA MET A 150 0.66 -5.16 -4.10
C MET A 150 1.63 -4.06 -3.68
N LEU A 151 2.94 -4.38 -3.68
CA LEU A 151 3.98 -3.47 -3.26
C LEU A 151 4.89 -3.09 -4.43
N VAL A 152 5.19 -1.79 -4.55
CA VAL A 152 6.35 -1.30 -5.29
C VAL A 152 7.41 -0.98 -4.25
N THR A 153 8.55 -1.64 -4.30
CA THR A 153 9.57 -1.54 -3.27
C THR A 153 10.98 -1.77 -3.80
N HIS A 154 11.96 -1.17 -3.14
CA HIS A 154 13.39 -1.44 -3.30
C HIS A 154 13.94 -2.31 -2.15
N GLU A 155 13.09 -2.71 -1.21
CA GLU A 155 13.45 -3.55 -0.07
C GLU A 155 13.48 -5.04 -0.48
N MET A 156 14.56 -5.47 -1.17
CA MET A 156 14.63 -6.82 -1.74
C MET A 156 14.64 -7.92 -0.69
N GLY A 157 15.25 -7.67 0.47
CA GLY A 157 15.21 -8.63 1.59
C GLY A 157 13.79 -8.88 2.07
N PHE A 158 12.99 -7.81 2.18
CA PHE A 158 11.60 -7.90 2.56
C PHE A 158 10.74 -8.58 1.48
N ALA A 159 10.92 -8.19 0.21
CA ALA A 159 10.22 -8.85 -0.89
C ALA A 159 10.49 -10.36 -0.94
N ARG A 160 11.75 -10.77 -0.69
CA ARG A 160 12.14 -12.20 -0.62
C ARG A 160 11.43 -12.95 0.51
N GLU A 161 11.19 -12.28 1.65
CA GLU A 161 10.60 -12.89 2.83
C GLU A 161 9.09 -13.06 2.73
N ILE A 162 8.38 -12.06 2.16
CA ILE A 162 6.92 -11.99 2.29
C ILE A 162 6.14 -12.15 0.98
N ALA A 163 6.77 -11.95 -0.17
CA ALA A 163 6.03 -12.00 -1.43
C ALA A 163 5.69 -13.43 -1.83
N ASP A 164 4.48 -13.65 -2.31
CA ASP A 164 4.09 -14.89 -3.00
C ASP A 164 4.57 -14.87 -4.45
N HIS A 165 4.64 -13.67 -5.05
CA HIS A 165 5.05 -13.48 -6.44
C HIS A 165 5.76 -12.14 -6.64
N ILE A 166 6.81 -12.14 -7.46
CA ILE A 166 7.61 -10.96 -7.80
C ILE A 166 7.48 -10.68 -9.29
N TYR A 167 7.34 -9.41 -9.64
CA TYR A 167 7.37 -8.90 -11.00
C TYR A 167 8.50 -7.88 -11.11
N PHE A 168 9.55 -8.21 -11.87
CA PHE A 168 10.62 -7.28 -12.18
C PHE A 168 10.27 -6.48 -13.42
N THR A 169 10.25 -5.15 -13.28
CA THR A 169 9.92 -4.25 -14.39
C THR A 169 11.12 -3.38 -14.74
N ASP A 170 11.43 -3.28 -16.03
CA ASP A 170 12.42 -2.34 -16.56
C ASP A 170 11.86 -1.67 -17.81
N ARG A 171 12.07 -0.36 -17.95
CA ARG A 171 11.62 0.46 -19.09
C ARG A 171 10.15 0.27 -19.47
N GLY A 172 9.29 0.06 -18.48
CA GLY A 172 7.84 -0.04 -18.65
C GLY A 172 7.32 -1.41 -19.10
N VAL A 173 8.19 -2.44 -19.12
CA VAL A 173 7.79 -3.83 -19.40
C VAL A 173 8.11 -4.74 -18.23
N ILE A 174 7.36 -5.82 -18.09
CA ILE A 174 7.70 -6.91 -17.16
C ILE A 174 8.78 -7.73 -17.83
N VAL A 175 9.99 -7.72 -17.27
CA VAL A 175 11.18 -8.43 -17.78
C VAL A 175 11.15 -9.88 -17.32
N GLU A 176 10.87 -10.10 -16.04
CA GLU A 176 10.82 -11.42 -15.43
C GLU A 176 9.84 -11.42 -14.27
N HIS A 177 9.25 -12.57 -13.96
CA HIS A 177 8.38 -12.73 -12.81
C HIS A 177 8.40 -14.17 -12.30
N GLY A 178 8.07 -14.35 -11.03
CA GLY A 178 8.00 -15.69 -10.42
C GLY A 178 7.93 -15.63 -8.90
N PRO A 179 7.82 -16.81 -8.26
CA PRO A 179 7.95 -16.92 -6.82
C PRO A 179 9.33 -16.44 -6.33
N PRO A 180 9.46 -15.89 -5.11
CA PRO A 180 10.73 -15.40 -4.58
C PRO A 180 11.86 -16.43 -4.66
N ALA A 181 11.58 -17.69 -4.34
CA ALA A 181 12.58 -18.74 -4.35
C ALA A 181 13.29 -18.86 -5.70
N THR A 182 12.54 -18.89 -6.81
CA THR A 182 13.11 -18.97 -8.16
C THR A 182 13.63 -17.62 -8.65
N PHE A 183 12.93 -16.54 -8.36
CA PHE A 183 13.32 -15.19 -8.80
C PHE A 183 14.72 -14.78 -8.27
N PHE A 184 15.01 -15.05 -6.99
CA PHE A 184 16.29 -14.67 -6.39
C PHE A 184 17.44 -15.65 -6.62
N SER A 185 17.16 -16.92 -6.93
CA SER A 185 18.22 -17.96 -7.08
C SER A 185 18.43 -18.41 -8.52
N GLU A 186 17.39 -18.34 -9.37
CA GLU A 186 17.37 -18.95 -10.70
C GLU A 186 16.93 -17.97 -11.78
N ALA A 187 17.13 -16.65 -11.56
CA ALA A 187 16.79 -15.64 -12.56
C ALA A 187 17.41 -15.97 -13.91
N THR A 188 16.59 -15.97 -14.95
CA THR A 188 16.99 -16.37 -16.32
C THR A 188 17.33 -15.17 -17.20
N ASP A 189 16.64 -14.05 -17.01
CA ASP A 189 16.87 -12.85 -17.79
C ASP A 189 18.18 -12.14 -17.41
N PRO A 190 19.03 -11.76 -18.37
CA PRO A 190 20.30 -11.10 -18.09
C PRO A 190 20.14 -9.79 -17.32
N ARG A 191 19.07 -9.03 -17.57
CA ARG A 191 18.82 -7.76 -16.90
C ARG A 191 18.40 -7.96 -15.43
N THR A 192 17.61 -9.00 -15.16
CA THR A 192 17.26 -9.41 -13.79
C THR A 192 18.51 -9.83 -13.02
N ARG A 193 19.39 -10.63 -13.62
CA ARG A 193 20.66 -11.05 -13.00
C ARG A 193 21.57 -9.87 -12.69
N GLU A 194 21.72 -8.95 -13.64
CA GLU A 194 22.49 -7.72 -13.43
C GLU A 194 21.95 -6.93 -12.23
N PHE A 195 20.62 -6.71 -12.18
CA PHE A 195 19.97 -6.01 -11.07
C PHE A 195 20.20 -6.69 -9.73
N LEU A 196 19.98 -8.00 -9.65
CA LEU A 196 20.17 -8.77 -8.42
C LEU A 196 21.62 -8.75 -7.94
N SER A 197 22.60 -8.80 -8.85
CA SER A 197 24.03 -8.75 -8.50
C SER A 197 24.50 -7.41 -7.92
N GLN A 198 23.72 -6.34 -8.10
CA GLN A 198 24.02 -5.02 -7.53
C GLN A 198 23.43 -4.83 -6.13
N ILE A 199 22.47 -5.67 -5.72
CA ILE A 199 21.70 -5.48 -4.47
C ILE A 199 22.00 -6.59 -3.45
N LEU A 200 22.31 -7.80 -3.92
CA LEU A 200 22.67 -8.97 -3.09
C LEU A 200 24.19 -9.16 -3.01
#